data_aa1640f102b0903c807acfd75806aa8c
#
_entry.id   aa1640f102b0903c807acfd75806aa8c
#
_cell.length_a   1.000
_cell.length_b   1.000
_cell.length_c   1.000
_cell.angle_alpha   90.00
_cell.angle_beta   90.00
_cell.angle_gamma   90.00
#
_symmetry.space_group_name_H-M   'P 1'
#
loop_
_entity.id
_entity.type
_entity.pdbx_description
1 polymer ?
#
loop_
_entity_poly.entity_id
_entity_poly.type
_entity_poly.pdbx_seq_one_letter_code
_entity_poly.pdbx_strand_id
1 'polypeptide(L)'
;PSHRTWDEFFSVVTRRRGVIEIGPARTVRSDGLGLLRRVRSWDNPVTLYVHPRTVRVPFDATGFQVDVEGVVTAKLSSSDVSFHALRDYEPGDDRRAVHWQSTARLGKLIVRQYEETHRSHHLIVLDTARSSWDRDAFEDGVSVAASLALAGISASRTVSFAAGKRWIPATGAVSMLDSLASLKYSGRSNITALVRRAFASCPSASYV
;
A
#
# COMPACT_ATOMS: atom_id res chain seq x y z
N PRO A 1 -9.25 -1.33 50.50
CA PRO A 1 -9.22 -0.24 49.51
C PRO A 1 -9.83 -0.76 48.21
N SER A 2 -11.11 -0.36 48.00
CA SER A 2 -11.82 -0.70 46.76
C SER A 2 -11.12 -0.03 45.56
N HIS A 3 -10.59 -0.83 44.66
CA HIS A 3 -10.14 -0.35 43.37
C HIS A 3 -11.38 0.12 42.58
N ARG A 4 -11.70 1.40 42.69
CA ARG A 4 -12.68 2.01 41.80
C ARG A 4 -12.00 2.31 40.46
N THR A 5 -12.43 1.65 39.40
CA THR A 5 -12.11 1.98 38.03
C THR A 5 -13.06 3.09 37.60
N TRP A 6 -12.51 4.13 36.97
CA TRP A 6 -13.26 5.23 36.38
C TRP A 6 -12.98 5.21 34.89
N ASP A 7 -14.04 5.15 34.11
CA ASP A 7 -13.96 5.27 32.67
C ASP A 7 -14.40 6.68 32.30
N GLU A 8 -13.55 7.38 31.56
CA GLU A 8 -13.83 8.71 31.07
C GLU A 8 -13.73 8.72 29.55
N PHE A 9 -14.76 9.23 28.91
CA PHE A 9 -14.84 9.30 27.45
C PHE A 9 -14.57 10.72 27.00
N PHE A 10 -13.73 10.84 25.99
CA PHE A 10 -13.51 12.10 25.31
C PHE A 10 -13.61 11.90 23.80
N SER A 11 -14.04 12.91 23.08
CA SER A 11 -14.11 12.90 21.62
C SER A 11 -13.01 13.76 21.03
N VAL A 12 -12.33 13.23 20.01
CA VAL A 12 -11.33 13.96 19.22
C VAL A 12 -11.97 14.36 17.91
N VAL A 13 -12.12 15.67 17.69
CA VAL A 13 -12.66 16.18 16.42
C VAL A 13 -11.57 16.08 15.35
N THR A 14 -11.77 15.20 14.39
CA THR A 14 -10.83 14.96 13.28
C THR A 14 -11.38 15.55 11.99
N ARG A 15 -10.94 16.75 11.62
CA ARG A 15 -11.36 17.40 10.38
C ARG A 15 -10.45 17.13 9.19
N ARG A 16 -9.20 16.76 9.46
CA ARG A 16 -8.16 16.48 8.47
C ARG A 16 -7.40 15.22 8.86
N ARG A 17 -6.88 14.49 7.88
CA ARG A 17 -5.99 13.35 8.15
C ARG A 17 -4.76 13.80 8.95
N GLY A 18 -4.22 12.88 9.70
CA GLY A 18 -3.03 13.17 10.50
C GLY A 18 -2.70 12.07 11.49
N VAL A 19 -1.65 12.30 12.24
CA VAL A 19 -1.23 11.45 13.35
C VAL A 19 -1.35 12.27 14.62
N ILE A 20 -2.13 11.78 15.57
CA ILE A 20 -2.40 12.42 16.85
C ILE A 20 -1.86 11.53 17.95
N GLU A 21 -0.98 12.07 18.78
CA GLU A 21 -0.54 11.38 19.99
C GLU A 21 -1.48 11.75 21.15
N ILE A 22 -2.09 10.74 21.74
CA ILE A 22 -3.01 10.88 22.87
C ILE A 22 -2.32 10.35 24.12
N GLY A 23 -2.20 11.22 25.11
CA GLY A 23 -1.56 10.86 26.37
C GLY A 23 -0.18 11.50 26.59
N PRO A 24 0.52 11.12 27.67
CA PRO A 24 0.04 10.25 28.76
C PRO A 24 -1.10 10.89 29.56
N ALA A 25 -2.02 10.07 30.08
CA ALA A 25 -3.05 10.54 31.00
C ALA A 25 -2.41 11.04 32.29
N ARG A 26 -2.87 12.17 32.79
CA ARG A 26 -2.36 12.75 34.04
C ARG A 26 -3.48 12.98 35.05
N THR A 27 -3.33 12.40 36.23
CA THR A 27 -4.20 12.73 37.36
C THR A 27 -3.55 13.78 38.22
N VAL A 28 -4.32 14.79 38.58
CA VAL A 28 -3.88 15.87 39.47
C VAL A 28 -4.73 15.82 40.72
N ARG A 29 -4.09 15.67 41.85
CA ARG A 29 -4.70 15.84 43.17
C ARG A 29 -4.17 17.13 43.79
N SER A 30 -5.07 18.01 44.18
CA SER A 30 -4.73 19.20 44.95
C SER A 30 -5.49 19.19 46.29
N ASP A 31 -4.94 19.86 47.28
CA ASP A 31 -5.65 20.20 48.51
C ASP A 31 -6.67 21.32 48.24
N GLY A 32 -7.60 21.53 49.16
CA GLY A 32 -8.66 22.53 49.04
C GLY A 32 -8.17 23.99 48.96
N LEU A 33 -6.92 24.24 49.37
CA LEU A 33 -6.27 25.57 49.36
C LEU A 33 -5.33 25.75 48.18
N GLY A 34 -5.09 24.70 47.35
CA GLY A 34 -4.20 24.75 46.21
C GLY A 34 -2.70 24.81 46.52
N LEU A 35 -2.34 24.60 47.81
CA LEU A 35 -0.94 24.68 48.26
C LEU A 35 -0.15 23.42 47.97
N LEU A 36 -0.82 22.27 47.92
CA LEU A 36 -0.21 20.99 47.59
C LEU A 36 -0.83 20.41 46.32
N ARG A 37 0.02 20.07 45.38
CA ARG A 37 -0.37 19.47 44.13
C ARG A 37 0.42 18.19 43.87
N ARG A 38 -0.26 17.07 43.71
CA ARG A 38 0.34 15.80 43.36
C ARG A 38 -0.11 15.40 41.93
N VAL A 39 0.85 15.24 41.05
CA VAL A 39 0.61 14.81 39.67
C VAL A 39 1.09 13.37 39.50
N ARG A 40 0.27 12.50 38.95
CA ARG A 40 0.66 11.16 38.47
C ARG A 40 0.36 11.05 37.01
N SER A 41 1.34 10.58 36.23
CA SER A 41 1.16 10.21 34.81
C SER A 41 0.90 8.71 34.74
N TRP A 42 -0.05 8.33 33.91
CA TRP A 42 -0.48 6.96 33.68
C TRP A 42 -0.32 6.65 32.21
N ASP A 43 0.16 5.46 31.92
CA ASP A 43 0.31 4.87 30.60
C ASP A 43 1.21 5.64 29.62
N ASN A 44 1.58 4.92 28.55
CA ASN A 44 2.31 5.49 27.43
C ASN A 44 1.34 6.22 26.49
N PRO A 45 1.81 7.22 25.74
CA PRO A 45 0.99 7.85 24.71
C PRO A 45 0.56 6.82 23.66
N VAL A 46 -0.69 6.93 23.18
CA VAL A 46 -1.26 6.12 22.12
C VAL A 46 -1.31 6.94 20.85
N THR A 47 -0.84 6.38 19.77
CA THR A 47 -0.89 7.03 18.44
C THR A 47 -2.23 6.73 17.76
N LEU A 48 -2.99 7.78 17.46
CA LEU A 48 -4.21 7.72 16.66
C LEU A 48 -3.92 8.20 15.24
N TYR A 49 -4.18 7.33 14.27
CA TYR A 49 -4.10 7.67 12.85
C TYR A 49 -5.47 8.12 12.35
N VAL A 50 -5.55 9.35 11.86
CA VAL A 50 -6.72 9.86 11.15
C VAL A 50 -6.50 9.65 9.67
N HIS A 51 -7.18 8.67 9.10
CA HIS A 51 -7.02 8.30 7.70
C HIS A 51 -7.55 9.38 6.75
N PRO A 52 -7.03 9.46 5.51
CA PRO A 52 -7.61 10.28 4.48
C PRO A 52 -9.04 9.81 4.15
N ARG A 53 -9.87 10.69 3.63
CA ARG A 53 -11.18 10.32 3.09
C ARG A 53 -10.97 9.42 1.88
N THR A 54 -11.78 8.37 1.78
CA THR A 54 -11.72 7.44 0.65
C THR A 54 -13.09 7.24 0.06
N VAL A 55 -13.15 7.09 -1.25
CA VAL A 55 -14.35 6.71 -1.99
C VAL A 55 -14.15 5.34 -2.59
N ARG A 56 -15.23 4.57 -2.71
CA ARG A 56 -15.16 3.30 -3.40
C ARG A 56 -15.02 3.55 -4.90
N VAL A 57 -13.89 3.17 -5.46
CA VAL A 57 -13.62 3.21 -6.89
C VAL A 57 -13.87 1.81 -7.45
N PRO A 58 -14.79 1.64 -8.42
CA PRO A 58 -14.91 0.36 -9.10
C PRO A 58 -13.60 0.12 -9.84
N PHE A 59 -12.96 -1.01 -9.54
CA PHE A 59 -11.72 -1.40 -10.20
C PHE A 59 -12.08 -2.14 -11.48
N ASP A 60 -12.24 -1.38 -12.57
CA ASP A 60 -12.46 -1.97 -13.89
C ASP A 60 -11.09 -2.33 -14.48
N ALA A 61 -10.85 -3.63 -14.65
CA ALA A 61 -9.57 -4.15 -15.14
C ALA A 61 -9.23 -3.65 -16.56
N THR A 62 -10.22 -3.16 -17.30
CA THR A 62 -10.07 -2.68 -18.67
C THR A 62 -9.48 -1.29 -18.82
N GLY A 63 -9.48 -0.45 -17.77
CA GLY A 63 -9.00 0.94 -17.84
C GLY A 63 -7.53 1.15 -17.53
N PHE A 64 -6.84 0.15 -16.94
CA PHE A 64 -5.43 0.25 -16.54
C PHE A 64 -4.50 -0.74 -17.26
N GLN A 65 -5.00 -1.46 -18.26
CA GLN A 65 -4.14 -2.14 -19.21
C GLN A 65 -3.61 -1.12 -20.22
N VAL A 66 -2.63 -0.34 -19.81
CA VAL A 66 -1.66 0.15 -20.79
C VAL A 66 -0.78 -1.06 -21.08
N ASP A 67 -1.14 -1.82 -22.11
CA ASP A 67 -0.22 -2.70 -22.78
C ASP A 67 0.97 -1.84 -23.19
N VAL A 68 2.03 -1.90 -22.42
CA VAL A 68 3.34 -1.50 -22.91
C VAL A 68 3.82 -2.66 -23.77
N GLU A 69 3.18 -2.83 -24.94
CA GLU A 69 3.78 -3.52 -26.04
C GLU A 69 5.08 -2.80 -26.39
N GLY A 70 6.19 -3.37 -26.01
CA GLY A 70 7.43 -2.88 -26.57
C GLY A 70 8.73 -3.19 -25.85
N VAL A 71 8.77 -3.88 -24.72
CA VAL A 71 10.03 -4.42 -24.23
C VAL A 71 9.81 -5.81 -23.64
N VAL A 72 9.92 -6.80 -24.49
CA VAL A 72 10.13 -8.19 -24.06
C VAL A 72 11.51 -8.27 -23.45
N THR A 73 11.64 -7.93 -22.18
CA THR A 73 12.84 -8.27 -21.41
C THR A 73 12.62 -9.65 -20.85
N ALA A 74 13.14 -10.65 -21.55
CA ALA A 74 13.19 -12.05 -21.14
C ALA A 74 14.07 -12.22 -19.89
N LYS A 75 13.54 -11.82 -18.74
CA LYS A 75 13.93 -12.34 -17.42
C LYS A 75 12.67 -12.85 -16.73
N LEU A 76 12.22 -14.01 -17.19
CA LEU A 76 11.26 -14.81 -16.47
C LEU A 76 11.85 -15.15 -15.10
N SER A 77 11.31 -14.53 -14.07
CA SER A 77 11.50 -14.99 -12.71
C SER A 77 10.72 -16.29 -12.57
N SER A 78 11.39 -17.37 -12.20
CA SER A 78 10.81 -18.70 -12.01
C SER A 78 9.74 -18.78 -10.91
N SER A 79 9.44 -17.66 -10.23
CA SER A 79 8.45 -17.57 -9.15
C SER A 79 7.05 -17.08 -9.60
N ASP A 80 6.92 -16.59 -10.84
CA ASP A 80 5.65 -16.01 -11.31
C ASP A 80 4.89 -16.90 -12.29
N VAL A 81 5.28 -18.16 -12.38
CA VAL A 81 4.70 -19.14 -13.31
C VAL A 81 3.86 -20.14 -12.55
N SER A 82 2.54 -20.10 -12.67
CA SER A 82 1.65 -21.10 -12.11
C SER A 82 1.36 -22.20 -13.12
N PHE A 83 1.35 -23.46 -12.65
CA PHE A 83 0.96 -24.60 -13.47
C PHE A 83 -0.51 -24.46 -13.87
N HIS A 84 -0.79 -24.38 -15.18
CA HIS A 84 -2.14 -24.24 -15.68
C HIS A 84 -2.69 -25.57 -16.21
N ALA A 85 -2.03 -26.21 -17.14
CA ALA A 85 -2.50 -27.42 -17.79
C ALA A 85 -1.35 -28.28 -18.34
N LEU A 86 -1.70 -29.50 -18.75
CA LEU A 86 -0.86 -30.35 -19.56
C LEU A 86 -1.42 -30.34 -20.98
N ARG A 87 -0.58 -30.10 -21.99
CA ARG A 87 -0.94 -30.19 -23.41
C ARG A 87 0.04 -31.05 -24.18
N ASP A 88 -0.33 -31.43 -25.37
CA ASP A 88 0.55 -32.13 -26.28
C ASP A 88 1.71 -31.22 -26.68
N TYR A 89 2.88 -31.80 -26.85
CA TYR A 89 4.06 -31.12 -27.33
C TYR A 89 3.89 -30.68 -28.81
N GLU A 90 4.25 -29.45 -29.07
CA GLU A 90 4.35 -28.92 -30.43
C GLU A 90 5.80 -28.62 -30.79
N PRO A 91 6.20 -28.77 -32.06
CA PRO A 91 7.54 -28.42 -32.50
C PRO A 91 7.88 -26.97 -32.21
N GLY A 92 8.88 -26.74 -31.37
CA GLY A 92 9.28 -25.40 -30.87
C GLY A 92 9.14 -25.24 -29.38
N ASP A 93 8.43 -26.12 -28.67
CA ASP A 93 8.31 -26.09 -27.24
C ASP A 93 9.63 -26.40 -26.52
N ASP A 94 9.83 -25.75 -25.36
CA ASP A 94 10.99 -26.03 -24.52
C ASP A 94 10.91 -27.45 -23.94
N ARG A 95 11.90 -28.28 -24.26
CA ARG A 95 12.02 -29.65 -23.77
C ARG A 95 12.14 -29.74 -22.25
N ARG A 96 12.51 -28.65 -21.57
CA ARG A 96 12.56 -28.57 -20.10
C ARG A 96 11.17 -28.54 -19.49
N ALA A 97 10.17 -28.12 -20.24
CA ALA A 97 8.78 -28.12 -19.81
C ALA A 97 8.08 -29.48 -19.95
N VAL A 98 8.74 -30.49 -20.49
CA VAL A 98 8.17 -31.84 -20.66
C VAL A 98 7.83 -32.46 -19.31
N HIS A 99 6.59 -32.90 -19.18
CA HIS A 99 6.09 -33.63 -18.01
C HIS A 99 6.31 -35.14 -18.20
N TRP A 100 7.47 -35.62 -17.84
CA TRP A 100 7.92 -37.00 -18.11
C TRP A 100 6.99 -38.08 -17.59
N GLN A 101 6.34 -37.86 -16.44
CA GLN A 101 5.40 -38.81 -15.85
C GLN A 101 4.15 -39.00 -16.71
N SER A 102 3.58 -37.92 -17.25
CA SER A 102 2.43 -38.03 -18.17
C SER A 102 2.83 -38.53 -19.52
N THR A 103 3.99 -38.14 -20.02
CA THR A 103 4.60 -38.66 -21.27
C THR A 103 4.75 -40.16 -21.21
N ALA A 104 5.27 -40.72 -20.12
CA ALA A 104 5.42 -42.16 -19.94
C ALA A 104 4.09 -42.92 -19.89
N ARG A 105 3.04 -42.30 -19.33
CA ARG A 105 1.70 -42.93 -19.27
C ARG A 105 0.94 -42.90 -20.58
N LEU A 106 1.07 -41.79 -21.32
CA LEU A 106 0.26 -41.55 -22.52
C LEU A 106 0.98 -41.94 -23.83
N GLY A 107 2.28 -42.27 -23.77
CA GLY A 107 3.11 -42.63 -24.93
C GLY A 107 3.35 -41.50 -25.92
N LYS A 108 2.99 -40.26 -25.56
CA LYS A 108 3.22 -39.07 -26.37
C LYS A 108 3.80 -37.96 -25.53
N LEU A 109 4.61 -37.09 -26.13
CA LEU A 109 5.24 -35.97 -25.40
C LEU A 109 4.18 -35.01 -24.87
N ILE A 110 4.20 -34.77 -23.57
CA ILE A 110 3.30 -33.84 -22.87
C ILE A 110 4.14 -32.75 -22.25
N VAL A 111 3.76 -31.51 -22.47
CA VAL A 111 4.40 -30.32 -21.87
C VAL A 111 3.51 -29.68 -20.83
N ARG A 112 4.15 -29.09 -19.84
CA ARG A 112 3.47 -28.22 -18.85
C ARG A 112 3.20 -26.87 -19.51
N GLN A 113 1.94 -26.51 -19.59
CA GLN A 113 1.55 -25.16 -19.93
C GLN A 113 1.51 -24.36 -18.65
N TYR A 114 2.28 -23.29 -18.62
CA TYR A 114 2.31 -22.35 -17.51
C TYR A 114 1.53 -21.12 -17.93
N GLU A 115 0.70 -20.64 -17.03
CA GLU A 115 0.07 -19.34 -17.18
C GLU A 115 0.90 -18.32 -16.41
N GLU A 116 1.33 -17.27 -17.08
CA GLU A 116 1.95 -16.13 -16.42
C GLU A 116 0.90 -15.46 -15.55
N THR A 117 0.98 -15.73 -14.26
CA THR A 117 0.16 -15.00 -13.29
C THR A 117 0.81 -13.63 -13.08
N HIS A 118 0.60 -12.72 -14.02
CA HIS A 118 0.97 -11.34 -13.82
C HIS A 118 0.18 -10.79 -12.65
N ARG A 119 0.74 -10.87 -11.46
CA ARG A 119 0.27 -10.05 -10.34
C ARG A 119 0.58 -8.61 -10.71
N SER A 120 -0.36 -7.95 -11.35
CA SER A 120 -0.19 -6.55 -11.73
C SER A 120 0.17 -5.76 -10.48
N HIS A 121 1.38 -5.22 -10.49
CA HIS A 121 1.87 -4.36 -9.44
C HIS A 121 1.51 -2.92 -9.80
N HIS A 122 0.69 -2.28 -9.00
CA HIS A 122 0.34 -0.87 -9.16
C HIS A 122 1.26 -0.01 -8.31
N LEU A 123 1.87 0.96 -8.95
CA LEU A 123 2.70 1.95 -8.27
C LEU A 123 2.06 3.32 -8.37
N ILE A 124 1.58 3.83 -7.25
CA ILE A 124 0.99 5.16 -7.15
C ILE A 124 2.09 6.14 -6.77
N VAL A 125 2.25 7.19 -7.57
CA VAL A 125 3.27 8.23 -7.37
C VAL A 125 2.58 9.55 -7.10
N LEU A 126 2.80 10.13 -5.90
CA LEU A 126 2.24 11.41 -5.52
C LEU A 126 3.33 12.46 -5.30
N ASP A 127 3.24 13.56 -6.01
CA ASP A 127 4.06 14.73 -5.72
C ASP A 127 3.62 15.38 -4.41
N THR A 128 4.58 15.73 -3.56
CA THR A 128 4.32 16.39 -2.27
C THR A 128 4.77 17.84 -2.24
N ALA A 129 5.21 18.39 -3.40
CA ALA A 129 5.75 19.75 -3.48
C ALA A 129 4.67 20.81 -3.30
N ARG A 130 4.99 21.85 -2.53
CA ARG A 130 4.10 23.01 -2.37
C ARG A 130 3.97 23.86 -3.63
N SER A 131 4.89 23.71 -4.58
CA SER A 131 4.83 24.38 -5.88
C SER A 131 3.82 23.75 -6.83
N SER A 132 3.46 22.49 -6.62
CA SER A 132 2.57 21.71 -7.51
C SER A 132 1.11 21.76 -7.06
N TRP A 133 0.87 22.06 -5.78
CA TRP A 133 -0.44 21.97 -5.15
C TRP A 133 -0.70 23.16 -4.23
N ASP A 134 -1.96 23.56 -4.10
CA ASP A 134 -2.42 24.19 -2.88
C ASP A 134 -2.70 23.14 -1.80
N ARG A 135 -3.01 23.58 -0.58
CA ARG A 135 -3.13 22.66 0.53
C ARG A 135 -4.36 21.75 0.42
N ASP A 136 -5.47 22.27 -0.05
CA ASP A 136 -6.73 21.50 -0.13
C ASP A 136 -6.67 20.54 -1.32
N ALA A 137 -6.14 20.96 -2.48
CA ALA A 137 -5.88 20.09 -3.61
C ALA A 137 -4.89 18.96 -3.27
N PHE A 138 -3.89 19.21 -2.42
CA PHE A 138 -3.00 18.16 -1.94
C PHE A 138 -3.75 17.13 -1.09
N GLU A 139 -4.64 17.54 -0.21
CA GLU A 139 -5.47 16.63 0.59
C GLU A 139 -6.42 15.81 -0.30
N ASP A 140 -6.98 16.40 -1.34
CA ASP A 140 -7.78 15.70 -2.34
C ASP A 140 -6.93 14.70 -3.12
N GLY A 141 -5.72 15.09 -3.53
CA GLY A 141 -4.76 14.19 -4.17
C GLY A 141 -4.41 12.97 -3.32
N VAL A 142 -4.20 13.17 -2.01
CA VAL A 142 -3.97 12.06 -1.06
C VAL A 142 -5.22 11.17 -0.93
N SER A 143 -6.42 11.76 -0.94
CA SER A 143 -7.69 11.03 -0.85
C SER A 143 -7.94 10.17 -2.11
N VAL A 144 -7.65 10.71 -3.28
CA VAL A 144 -7.70 9.96 -4.55
C VAL A 144 -6.70 8.82 -4.55
N ALA A 145 -5.44 9.10 -4.19
CA ALA A 145 -4.39 8.09 -4.13
C ALA A 145 -4.71 6.97 -3.12
N ALA A 146 -5.27 7.31 -1.95
CA ALA A 146 -5.75 6.33 -0.98
C ALA A 146 -6.89 5.46 -1.54
N SER A 147 -7.83 6.07 -2.26
CA SER A 147 -8.96 5.36 -2.87
C SER A 147 -8.51 4.38 -3.93
N LEU A 148 -7.57 4.79 -4.80
CA LEU A 148 -6.95 3.92 -5.82
C LEU A 148 -6.16 2.78 -5.19
N ALA A 149 -5.39 3.07 -4.12
CA ALA A 149 -4.64 2.05 -3.39
C ALA A 149 -5.58 0.98 -2.80
N LEU A 150 -6.66 1.41 -2.15
CA LEU A 150 -7.66 0.48 -1.59
C LEU A 150 -8.36 -0.32 -2.67
N ALA A 151 -8.71 0.29 -3.81
CA ALA A 151 -9.31 -0.40 -4.94
C ALA A 151 -8.37 -1.49 -5.49
N GLY A 152 -7.08 -1.18 -5.68
CA GLY A 152 -6.07 -2.14 -6.09
C GLY A 152 -5.89 -3.29 -5.09
N ILE A 153 -5.80 -2.99 -3.79
CA ILE A 153 -5.68 -3.99 -2.72
C ILE A 153 -6.93 -4.89 -2.68
N SER A 154 -8.13 -4.31 -2.81
CA SER A 154 -9.38 -5.08 -2.83
C SER A 154 -9.50 -6.01 -4.04
N ALA A 155 -8.87 -5.64 -5.15
CA ALA A 155 -8.74 -6.46 -6.35
C ALA A 155 -7.56 -7.46 -6.29
N SER A 156 -7.00 -7.70 -5.08
CA SER A 156 -5.86 -8.59 -4.85
C SER A 156 -4.60 -8.22 -5.65
N ARG A 157 -4.43 -6.94 -5.98
CA ARG A 157 -3.25 -6.42 -6.64
C ARG A 157 -2.18 -6.01 -5.63
N THR A 158 -0.93 -6.11 -6.04
CA THR A 158 0.19 -5.56 -5.26
C THR A 158 0.22 -4.06 -5.46
N VAL A 159 0.11 -3.27 -4.40
CA VAL A 159 0.10 -1.80 -4.49
C VAL A 159 1.25 -1.23 -3.68
N SER A 160 2.12 -0.47 -4.31
CA SER A 160 3.15 0.34 -3.66
C SER A 160 2.89 1.82 -3.87
N PHE A 161 3.45 2.63 -3.00
CA PHE A 161 3.23 4.07 -3.04
C PHE A 161 4.55 4.83 -2.90
N ALA A 162 4.74 5.83 -3.75
CA ALA A 162 5.88 6.72 -3.69
C ALA A 162 5.43 8.17 -3.52
N ALA A 163 5.90 8.83 -2.46
CA ALA A 163 5.54 10.23 -2.20
C ALA A 163 6.74 11.00 -1.67
N GLY A 164 7.17 12.00 -2.38
CA GLY A 164 8.36 12.80 -2.05
C GLY A 164 9.61 11.91 -1.88
N LYS A 165 10.16 11.82 -0.68
CA LYS A 165 11.29 10.95 -0.37
C LYS A 165 10.87 9.58 0.20
N ARG A 166 9.60 9.38 0.47
CA ARG A 166 9.09 8.17 1.11
C ARG A 166 8.70 7.14 0.08
N TRP A 167 9.09 5.91 0.37
CA TRP A 167 8.62 4.72 -0.29
C TRP A 167 7.77 3.94 0.70
N ILE A 168 6.55 3.63 0.32
CA ILE A 168 5.63 2.80 1.09
C ILE A 168 5.44 1.52 0.29
N PRO A 169 6.04 0.41 0.75
CA PRO A 169 5.95 -0.87 0.06
C PRO A 169 4.52 -1.41 0.11
N ALA A 170 4.26 -2.44 -0.68
CA ALA A 170 3.00 -3.16 -0.66
C ALA A 170 2.74 -3.74 0.74
N THR A 171 1.71 -3.22 1.39
CA THR A 171 1.27 -3.60 2.74
C THR A 171 -0.24 -3.76 2.74
N GLY A 172 -0.80 -4.22 3.87
CA GLY A 172 -2.25 -4.26 4.04
C GLY A 172 -2.90 -2.88 4.02
N ALA A 173 -4.21 -2.84 3.77
CA ALA A 173 -4.98 -1.60 3.62
C ALA A 173 -4.82 -0.63 4.80
N VAL A 174 -4.86 -1.13 6.05
CA VAL A 174 -4.73 -0.29 7.25
C VAL A 174 -3.34 0.34 7.31
N SER A 175 -2.28 -0.44 7.15
CA SER A 175 -0.90 0.06 7.19
C SER A 175 -0.60 1.07 6.08
N MET A 176 -1.22 0.89 4.90
CA MET A 176 -1.16 1.86 3.81
C MET A 176 -1.83 3.18 4.22
N LEU A 177 -3.03 3.13 4.78
CA LEU A 177 -3.76 4.32 5.24
C LEU A 177 -3.03 5.04 6.38
N ASP A 178 -2.43 4.32 7.34
CA ASP A 178 -1.59 4.89 8.41
C ASP A 178 -0.40 5.65 7.83
N SER A 179 0.23 5.06 6.83
CA SER A 179 1.35 5.69 6.12
C SER A 179 0.93 6.96 5.40
N LEU A 180 -0.25 6.95 4.75
CA LEU A 180 -0.82 8.13 4.09
C LEU A 180 -1.28 9.18 5.10
N ALA A 181 -1.81 8.78 6.26
CA ALA A 181 -2.17 9.72 7.33
C ALA A 181 -0.95 10.53 7.80
N SER A 182 0.23 9.90 7.83
CA SER A 182 1.48 10.55 8.24
C SER A 182 2.20 11.34 7.14
N LEU A 183 1.66 11.37 5.90
CA LEU A 183 2.29 12.04 4.77
C LEU A 183 2.20 13.56 4.94
N LYS A 184 3.34 14.24 4.83
CA LYS A 184 3.42 15.69 5.02
C LYS A 184 3.47 16.41 3.67
N TYR A 185 2.73 17.50 3.57
CA TYR A 185 2.84 18.49 2.52
C TYR A 185 4.22 19.16 2.62
N SER A 186 5.15 18.81 1.75
CA SER A 186 6.54 19.25 1.84
C SER A 186 6.85 20.40 0.88
N GLY A 187 7.81 21.26 1.26
CA GLY A 187 8.20 22.40 0.42
C GLY A 187 9.04 22.04 -0.81
N ARG A 188 9.61 20.83 -0.86
CA ARG A 188 10.54 20.41 -1.92
C ARG A 188 10.29 18.97 -2.32
N SER A 189 9.91 18.78 -3.57
CA SER A 189 9.85 17.49 -4.22
C SER A 189 10.32 17.65 -5.66
N ASN A 190 10.94 16.62 -6.21
CA ASN A 190 11.28 16.55 -7.62
C ASN A 190 10.54 15.34 -8.19
N ILE A 191 9.42 15.60 -8.86
CA ILE A 191 8.57 14.55 -9.43
C ILE A 191 9.36 13.67 -10.42
N THR A 192 10.22 14.27 -11.24
CA THR A 192 11.03 13.52 -12.21
C THR A 192 11.99 12.54 -11.53
N ALA A 193 12.64 12.98 -10.45
CA ALA A 193 13.52 12.10 -9.69
C ALA A 193 12.73 11.01 -8.94
N LEU A 194 11.53 11.35 -8.44
CA LEU A 194 10.63 10.41 -7.79
C LEU A 194 10.17 9.33 -8.76
N VAL A 195 9.68 9.72 -9.93
CA VAL A 195 9.23 8.82 -11.02
C VAL A 195 10.38 7.92 -11.47
N ARG A 196 11.58 8.48 -11.73
CA ARG A 196 12.75 7.69 -12.13
C ARG A 196 13.13 6.64 -11.07
N ARG A 197 13.08 7.01 -9.79
CA ARG A 197 13.33 6.06 -8.71
C ARG A 197 12.25 4.99 -8.63
N ALA A 198 11.00 5.37 -8.83
CA ALA A 198 9.87 4.47 -8.87
C ALA A 198 10.04 3.40 -9.97
N PHE A 199 10.35 3.83 -11.20
CA PHE A 199 10.66 2.93 -12.32
C PHE A 199 11.83 1.99 -12.03
N ALA A 200 12.89 2.49 -11.41
CA ALA A 200 14.04 1.66 -11.05
C ALA A 200 13.70 0.60 -9.98
N SER A 201 12.75 0.91 -9.08
CA SER A 201 12.36 0.01 -7.98
C SER A 201 11.35 -1.06 -8.41
N CYS A 202 10.50 -0.75 -9.40
CA CYS A 202 9.43 -1.64 -9.86
C CYS A 202 9.28 -1.53 -11.39
N PRO A 203 10.22 -2.08 -12.19
CA PRO A 203 10.20 -1.90 -13.64
C PRO A 203 9.00 -2.54 -14.35
N SER A 204 8.35 -3.51 -13.73
CA SER A 204 7.16 -4.21 -14.25
C SER A 204 5.84 -3.72 -13.65
N ALA A 205 5.83 -2.60 -12.92
CA ALA A 205 4.61 -2.07 -12.32
C ALA A 205 3.84 -1.20 -13.32
N SER A 206 2.50 -1.22 -13.21
CA SER A 206 1.64 -0.21 -13.82
C SER A 206 1.65 1.04 -12.97
N TYR A 207 1.81 2.20 -13.59
CA TYR A 207 1.96 3.48 -12.89
C TYR A 207 0.67 4.31 -12.97
N VAL A 208 0.36 4.96 -11.87
CA VAL A 208 -0.74 5.92 -11.72
C VAL A 208 -0.24 7.17 -11.02
#